data_481ceb2dcb87954a5670248d0939ee6d
#
_entry.id   481ceb2dcb87954a5670248d0939ee6d
#
_cell.length_a   1.000
_cell.length_b   1.000
_cell.length_c   1.000
_cell.angle_alpha   90.00
_cell.angle_beta   90.00
_cell.angle_gamma   90.00
#
_symmetry.space_group_name_H-M   'P 1'
#
loop_
_entity.id
_entity.type
_entity.pdbx_description
1 polymer ?
#
loop_
_entity_poly.entity_id
_entity_poly.type
_entity_poly.pdbx_seq_one_letter_code
_entity_poly.pdbx_strand_id
1 'polypeptide(L)'
;MEIPKSFLGYKRENGRAGTRNHVIILPVDDISNACAEAVANNIKGTIALPHSYGRLQFGADLELHFRTMIGTGKNPNVAAVIVIGIEPKWTKRIVDEIAKTGKPVEGFHIERTGDIGTIMKASKKAQEFSQWASEKQREECPLSDLWISVKCGESDTTSGLASNPTVGDLMEKLEPFGVHLCFGETSELTG
;
A
#
# COMPACT_ATOMS: atom_id res chain seq x y z
N MET A 1 18.26 3.04 -27.44
CA MET A 1 17.94 3.97 -26.33
C MET A 1 18.63 3.42 -25.10
N GLU A 2 19.43 4.22 -24.41
CA GLU A 2 20.12 3.77 -23.20
C GLU A 2 19.12 3.74 -22.04
N ILE A 3 19.09 2.66 -21.27
CA ILE A 3 18.20 2.53 -20.12
C ILE A 3 18.80 3.33 -18.97
N PRO A 4 18.03 4.23 -18.33
CA PRO A 4 18.52 4.98 -17.17
C PRO A 4 18.89 3.99 -16.04
N LYS A 5 19.95 4.29 -15.29
CA LYS A 5 20.42 3.45 -14.18
C LYS A 5 19.78 3.78 -12.84
N SER A 6 19.01 4.85 -12.79
CA SER A 6 18.35 5.37 -11.58
C SER A 6 16.97 5.94 -11.89
N PHE A 7 16.18 6.16 -10.85
CA PHE A 7 14.91 6.85 -10.92
C PHE A 7 14.76 7.83 -9.75
N LEU A 8 13.86 8.80 -9.88
CA LEU A 8 13.53 9.73 -8.79
C LEU A 8 12.44 9.13 -7.92
N GLY A 9 12.81 8.69 -6.71
CA GLY A 9 11.95 8.04 -5.74
C GLY A 9 11.96 8.69 -4.37
N TYR A 10 11.06 8.26 -3.50
CA TYR A 10 11.01 8.65 -2.09
C TYR A 10 11.71 7.59 -1.26
N LYS A 11 12.88 7.89 -0.72
CA LYS A 11 13.58 6.99 0.20
C LYS A 11 12.81 6.86 1.52
N ARG A 12 12.79 5.65 2.04
CA ARG A 12 12.13 5.31 3.30
C ARG A 12 13.17 4.97 4.37
N GLU A 13 12.76 5.09 5.61
CA GLU A 13 13.60 4.88 6.80
C GLU A 13 14.20 3.46 6.85
N ASN A 14 13.53 2.49 6.22
CA ASN A 14 13.99 1.09 6.12
C ASN A 14 14.88 0.80 4.88
N GLY A 15 15.36 1.84 4.19
CA GLY A 15 16.25 1.72 3.03
C GLY A 15 15.56 1.41 1.71
N ARG A 16 14.24 1.21 1.68
CA ARG A 16 13.47 1.01 0.43
C ARG A 16 13.08 2.34 -0.20
N ALA A 17 12.77 2.33 -1.50
CA ALA A 17 12.31 3.51 -2.21
C ALA A 17 10.94 3.29 -2.85
N GLY A 18 10.09 4.31 -2.79
CA GLY A 18 8.78 4.35 -3.43
C GLY A 18 8.73 5.32 -4.60
N THR A 19 7.98 5.00 -5.64
CA THR A 19 7.69 5.91 -6.76
C THR A 19 6.56 6.88 -6.45
N ARG A 20 5.83 6.64 -5.35
CA ARG A 20 4.69 7.45 -4.85
C ARG A 20 4.89 7.80 -3.39
N ASN A 21 4.06 8.72 -2.88
CA ASN A 21 4.16 9.24 -1.52
C ASN A 21 2.76 9.38 -0.89
N HIS A 22 1.98 8.29 -0.95
CA HIS A 22 0.59 8.31 -0.48
C HIS A 22 0.48 8.34 1.04
N VAL A 23 -0.46 9.10 1.55
CA VAL A 23 -0.99 8.94 2.92
C VAL A 23 -2.27 8.13 2.81
N ILE A 24 -2.28 6.94 3.41
CA ILE A 24 -3.43 6.04 3.32
C ILE A 24 -4.22 5.98 4.61
N ILE A 25 -5.52 5.83 4.45
CA ILE A 25 -6.45 5.51 5.53
C ILE A 25 -6.83 4.04 5.34
N LEU A 26 -6.34 3.21 6.23
CA LEU A 26 -6.43 1.75 6.12
C LEU A 26 -7.47 1.23 7.12
N PRO A 27 -8.67 0.84 6.67
CA PRO A 27 -9.63 0.16 7.53
C PRO A 27 -9.14 -1.24 7.86
N VAL A 28 -9.33 -1.67 9.11
CA VAL A 28 -8.94 -3.01 9.57
C VAL A 28 -9.95 -4.06 9.12
N ASP A 29 -11.19 -3.65 8.97
CA ASP A 29 -12.34 -4.49 8.64
C ASP A 29 -13.37 -3.70 7.82
N ASP A 30 -14.30 -4.41 7.19
CA ASP A 30 -15.33 -3.88 6.31
C ASP A 30 -16.24 -2.82 6.99
N ILE A 31 -16.52 -2.96 8.28
CA ILE A 31 -17.37 -2.01 9.03
C ILE A 31 -16.64 -0.67 9.22
N SER A 32 -15.33 -0.69 9.31
CA SER A 32 -14.49 0.52 9.44
C SER A 32 -14.36 1.31 8.14
N ASN A 33 -14.81 0.78 7.00
CA ASN A 33 -14.71 1.43 5.69
C ASN A 33 -15.35 2.83 5.68
N ALA A 34 -16.58 2.96 6.23
CA ALA A 34 -17.28 4.24 6.23
C ALA A 34 -16.48 5.34 6.96
N CYS A 35 -15.84 4.99 8.09
CA CYS A 35 -14.98 5.94 8.80
C CYS A 35 -13.72 6.28 7.99
N ALA A 36 -13.10 5.30 7.35
CA ALA A 36 -11.90 5.51 6.53
C ALA A 36 -12.19 6.41 5.31
N GLU A 37 -13.29 6.16 4.62
CA GLU A 37 -13.74 6.97 3.49
C GLU A 37 -14.12 8.39 3.91
N ALA A 38 -14.80 8.57 5.05
CA ALA A 38 -15.11 9.87 5.58
C ALA A 38 -13.85 10.69 5.90
N VAL A 39 -12.81 10.07 6.47
CA VAL A 39 -11.52 10.75 6.70
C VAL A 39 -10.88 11.17 5.39
N ALA A 40 -10.83 10.28 4.39
CA ALA A 40 -10.22 10.59 3.10
C ALA A 40 -11.00 11.68 2.34
N ASN A 41 -12.31 11.69 2.46
CA ASN A 41 -13.15 12.76 1.88
C ASN A 41 -12.92 14.12 2.55
N ASN A 42 -12.65 14.13 3.86
CA ASN A 42 -12.36 15.35 4.61
C ASN A 42 -10.96 15.92 4.33
N ILE A 43 -9.99 15.05 4.10
CA ILE A 43 -8.57 15.44 3.99
C ILE A 43 -8.05 15.13 2.59
N LYS A 44 -7.99 16.14 1.74
CA LYS A 44 -7.44 16.01 0.37
C LYS A 44 -5.99 15.55 0.40
N GLY A 45 -5.63 14.67 -0.52
CA GLY A 45 -4.30 14.07 -0.62
C GLY A 45 -4.13 12.78 0.16
N THR A 46 -5.19 12.33 0.85
CA THR A 46 -5.25 11.00 1.46
C THR A 46 -6.10 10.03 0.63
N ILE A 47 -5.89 8.74 0.80
CA ILE A 47 -6.58 7.68 0.04
C ILE A 47 -7.10 6.64 1.04
N ALA A 48 -8.41 6.44 1.07
CA ALA A 48 -8.98 5.29 1.77
C ALA A 48 -8.84 4.02 0.94
N LEU A 49 -8.62 2.88 1.60
CA LEU A 49 -8.50 1.58 0.98
C LEU A 49 -9.62 0.64 1.48
N PRO A 50 -10.89 0.92 1.14
CA PRO A 50 -12.01 0.11 1.59
C PRO A 50 -11.94 -1.31 1.01
N HIS A 51 -12.41 -2.28 1.78
CA HIS A 51 -12.46 -3.69 1.39
C HIS A 51 -13.60 -4.42 2.14
N SER A 52 -13.93 -5.63 1.70
CA SER A 52 -15.04 -6.43 2.27
C SER A 52 -14.60 -7.54 3.23
N TYR A 53 -13.39 -7.45 3.77
CA TYR A 53 -12.78 -8.51 4.60
C TYR A 53 -12.61 -8.09 6.07
N GLY A 54 -12.15 -9.04 6.89
CA GLY A 54 -11.73 -8.85 8.28
C GLY A 54 -12.64 -9.55 9.29
N ARG A 55 -13.95 -9.43 9.17
CA ARG A 55 -14.90 -9.90 10.18
C ARG A 55 -15.22 -11.39 10.12
N LEU A 56 -15.07 -12.00 8.95
CA LEU A 56 -15.46 -13.39 8.69
C LEU A 56 -14.27 -14.32 8.42
N GLN A 57 -13.04 -13.85 8.56
CA GLN A 57 -11.85 -14.67 8.46
C GLN A 57 -11.48 -15.32 9.80
N PHE A 58 -10.97 -16.55 9.72
CA PHE A 58 -10.53 -17.33 10.88
C PHE A 58 -9.23 -18.05 10.58
N GLY A 59 -8.46 -18.37 11.62
CA GLY A 59 -7.25 -19.18 11.51
C GLY A 59 -6.26 -18.61 10.49
N ALA A 60 -5.83 -19.43 9.55
CA ALA A 60 -4.83 -19.06 8.53
C ALA A 60 -5.30 -17.93 7.60
N ASP A 61 -6.60 -17.89 7.29
CA ASP A 61 -7.21 -16.85 6.48
C ASP A 61 -7.18 -15.49 7.18
N LEU A 62 -7.47 -15.44 8.47
CA LEU A 62 -7.33 -14.23 9.27
C LEU A 62 -5.87 -13.77 9.35
N GLU A 63 -4.92 -14.69 9.49
CA GLU A 63 -3.49 -14.34 9.48
C GLU A 63 -3.05 -13.80 8.11
N LEU A 64 -3.58 -14.33 7.02
CA LEU A 64 -3.36 -13.80 5.68
C LEU A 64 -3.91 -12.36 5.56
N HIS A 65 -5.10 -12.11 6.08
CA HIS A 65 -5.71 -10.78 6.14
C HIS A 65 -4.79 -9.79 6.87
N PHE A 66 -4.31 -10.11 8.08
CA PHE A 66 -3.38 -9.24 8.81
C PHE A 66 -2.09 -9.00 8.04
N ARG A 67 -1.49 -10.04 7.44
CA ARG A 67 -0.27 -9.88 6.62
C ARG A 67 -0.50 -8.95 5.45
N THR A 68 -1.67 -9.02 4.80
CA THR A 68 -2.04 -8.15 3.68
C THR A 68 -2.17 -6.70 4.13
N MET A 69 -2.89 -6.44 5.23
CA MET A 69 -3.04 -5.08 5.77
C MET A 69 -1.68 -4.48 6.19
N ILE A 70 -0.89 -5.24 6.91
CA ILE A 70 0.46 -4.85 7.34
C ILE A 70 1.36 -4.61 6.12
N GLY A 71 1.34 -5.51 5.14
CA GLY A 71 2.11 -5.38 3.90
C GLY A 71 1.73 -4.13 3.11
N THR A 72 0.44 -3.83 3.02
CA THR A 72 -0.07 -2.61 2.39
C THR A 72 0.46 -1.37 3.10
N GLY A 73 0.39 -1.32 4.43
CA GLY A 73 0.94 -0.22 5.21
C GLY A 73 2.47 -0.10 5.11
N LYS A 74 3.19 -1.21 5.00
CA LYS A 74 4.66 -1.26 4.83
C LYS A 74 5.12 -0.90 3.41
N ASN A 75 4.22 -0.81 2.43
CA ASN A 75 4.57 -0.53 1.04
C ASN A 75 5.39 0.77 0.92
N PRO A 76 6.51 0.79 0.16
CA PRO A 76 7.34 2.00 0.01
C PRO A 76 6.62 3.16 -0.67
N ASN A 77 5.56 2.91 -1.46
CA ASN A 77 4.75 3.97 -2.06
C ASN A 77 3.85 4.70 -1.05
N VAL A 78 3.76 4.19 0.18
CA VAL A 78 3.01 4.78 1.28
C VAL A 78 3.97 5.56 2.19
N ALA A 79 3.68 6.85 2.37
CA ALA A 79 4.45 7.74 3.25
C ALA A 79 4.04 7.58 4.71
N ALA A 80 2.74 7.59 4.98
CA ALA A 80 2.18 7.49 6.32
C ALA A 80 0.84 6.75 6.31
N VAL A 81 0.45 6.19 7.44
CA VAL A 81 -0.76 5.35 7.56
C VAL A 81 -1.61 5.78 8.74
N ILE A 82 -2.90 5.96 8.48
CA ILE A 82 -3.94 6.00 9.51
C ILE A 82 -4.64 4.65 9.49
N VAL A 83 -4.62 3.93 10.59
CA VAL A 83 -5.30 2.63 10.73
C VAL A 83 -6.61 2.84 11.50
N ILE A 84 -7.74 2.42 10.96
CA ILE A 84 -9.05 2.53 11.61
C ILE A 84 -9.66 1.15 11.73
N GLY A 85 -9.94 0.72 12.95
CA GLY A 85 -10.62 -0.55 13.24
C GLY A 85 -11.79 -0.37 14.18
N ILE A 86 -12.59 -1.41 14.35
CA ILE A 86 -13.65 -1.42 15.36
C ILE A 86 -13.04 -1.50 16.74
N GLU A 87 -12.17 -2.47 16.97
CA GLU A 87 -11.62 -2.77 18.28
C GLU A 87 -10.11 -2.46 18.38
N PRO A 88 -9.62 -2.13 19.58
CA PRO A 88 -8.25 -1.66 19.74
C PRO A 88 -7.18 -2.71 19.47
N LYS A 89 -7.45 -3.99 19.74
CA LYS A 89 -6.45 -5.07 19.67
C LYS A 89 -5.94 -5.32 18.25
N TRP A 90 -6.86 -5.44 17.28
CA TRP A 90 -6.49 -5.64 15.88
C TRP A 90 -5.83 -4.39 15.29
N THR A 91 -6.41 -3.23 15.59
CA THR A 91 -5.84 -1.93 15.20
C THR A 91 -4.41 -1.81 15.69
N LYS A 92 -4.17 -2.07 16.98
CA LYS A 92 -2.82 -2.01 17.58
C LYS A 92 -1.85 -3.00 16.93
N ARG A 93 -2.28 -4.22 16.65
CA ARG A 93 -1.45 -5.24 15.99
C ARG A 93 -0.90 -4.73 14.65
N ILE A 94 -1.76 -4.13 13.83
CA ILE A 94 -1.37 -3.61 12.52
C ILE A 94 -0.45 -2.40 12.67
N VAL A 95 -0.77 -1.47 13.56
CA VAL A 95 0.06 -0.29 13.85
C VAL A 95 1.46 -0.68 14.31
N ASP A 96 1.57 -1.57 15.31
CA ASP A 96 2.85 -2.01 15.86
C ASP A 96 3.76 -2.63 14.78
N GLU A 97 3.18 -3.41 13.88
CA GLU A 97 3.94 -4.04 12.80
C GLU A 97 4.37 -3.05 11.70
N ILE A 98 3.53 -2.09 11.35
CA ILE A 98 3.88 -1.04 10.38
C ILE A 98 4.97 -0.14 10.97
N ALA A 99 4.84 0.24 12.25
CA ALA A 99 5.79 1.10 12.95
C ALA A 99 7.24 0.57 12.94
N LYS A 100 7.44 -0.75 12.86
CA LYS A 100 8.78 -1.37 12.76
C LYS A 100 9.56 -0.93 11.52
N THR A 101 8.90 -0.36 10.52
CA THR A 101 9.57 0.20 9.32
C THR A 101 10.08 1.62 9.51
N GLY A 102 9.83 2.24 10.66
CA GLY A 102 10.11 3.67 10.91
C GLY A 102 9.07 4.63 10.33
N LYS A 103 8.08 4.10 9.60
CA LYS A 103 7.03 4.90 8.94
C LYS A 103 6.07 5.51 9.97
N PRO A 104 5.66 6.78 9.81
CA PRO A 104 4.60 7.37 10.60
C PRO A 104 3.29 6.58 10.45
N VAL A 105 2.76 6.10 11.57
CA VAL A 105 1.51 5.35 11.64
C VAL A 105 0.77 5.68 12.92
N GLU A 106 -0.56 5.84 12.84
CA GLU A 106 -1.42 6.09 13.99
C GLU A 106 -2.69 5.25 13.87
N GLY A 107 -3.18 4.73 15.01
CA GLY A 107 -4.36 3.87 15.06
C GLY A 107 -5.52 4.50 15.79
N PHE A 108 -6.72 4.31 15.27
CA PHE A 108 -7.98 4.76 15.85
C PHE A 108 -8.96 3.60 15.86
N HIS A 109 -9.85 3.56 16.85
CA HIS A 109 -10.88 2.53 16.97
C HIS A 109 -12.24 3.13 17.28
N ILE A 110 -13.28 2.51 16.76
CA ILE A 110 -14.66 2.98 16.85
C ILE A 110 -15.26 2.63 18.21
N GLU A 111 -14.89 1.48 18.77
CA GLU A 111 -15.35 1.04 20.07
C GLU A 111 -15.14 2.11 21.14
N ARG A 112 -16.21 2.44 21.88
CA ARG A 112 -16.25 3.46 22.94
C ARG A 112 -15.95 4.91 22.50
N THR A 113 -15.58 5.14 21.23
CA THR A 113 -15.35 6.49 20.70
C THR A 113 -16.49 6.94 19.79
N GLY A 114 -17.16 5.97 19.16
CA GLY A 114 -18.13 6.21 18.10
C GLY A 114 -17.46 6.57 16.77
N ASP A 115 -18.20 6.47 15.71
CA ASP A 115 -17.75 6.76 14.34
C ASP A 115 -17.36 8.23 14.17
N ILE A 116 -18.23 9.16 14.55
CA ILE A 116 -18.00 10.62 14.43
C ILE A 116 -16.73 11.03 15.21
N GLY A 117 -16.59 10.55 16.45
CA GLY A 117 -15.43 10.85 17.28
C GLY A 117 -14.14 10.29 16.68
N THR A 118 -14.20 9.10 16.08
CA THR A 118 -13.08 8.45 15.40
C THR A 118 -12.69 9.22 14.13
N ILE A 119 -13.68 9.57 13.29
CA ILE A 119 -13.46 10.36 12.07
C ILE A 119 -12.79 11.69 12.41
N MET A 120 -13.27 12.41 13.42
CA MET A 120 -12.71 13.70 13.81
C MET A 120 -11.24 13.60 14.24
N LYS A 121 -10.90 12.62 15.11
CA LYS A 121 -9.54 12.42 15.60
C LYS A 121 -8.60 11.94 14.45
N ALA A 122 -9.05 10.99 13.66
CA ALA A 122 -8.30 10.46 12.53
C ALA A 122 -8.07 11.51 11.44
N SER A 123 -9.07 12.36 11.15
CA SER A 123 -8.93 13.46 10.18
C SER A 123 -7.85 14.46 10.61
N LYS A 124 -7.80 14.83 11.89
CA LYS A 124 -6.76 15.71 12.41
C LYS A 124 -5.37 15.11 12.19
N LYS A 125 -5.18 13.85 12.53
CA LYS A 125 -3.89 13.16 12.33
C LYS A 125 -3.57 12.97 10.84
N ALA A 126 -4.55 12.66 10.00
CA ALA A 126 -4.38 12.54 8.56
C ALA A 126 -3.93 13.86 7.93
N GLN A 127 -4.42 14.99 8.42
CA GLN A 127 -3.96 16.32 8.00
C GLN A 127 -2.49 16.53 8.35
N GLU A 128 -2.08 16.21 9.59
CA GLU A 128 -0.68 16.30 10.02
C GLU A 128 0.24 15.43 9.13
N PHE A 129 -0.18 14.20 8.85
CA PHE A 129 0.58 13.29 7.99
C PHE A 129 0.63 13.74 6.54
N SER A 130 -0.47 14.30 6.01
CA SER A 130 -0.51 14.84 4.66
C SER A 130 0.42 16.05 4.50
N GLN A 131 0.45 16.93 5.50
CA GLN A 131 1.37 18.06 5.52
C GLN A 131 2.83 17.58 5.58
N TRP A 132 3.16 16.68 6.50
CA TRP A 132 4.48 16.09 6.62
C TRP A 132 4.92 15.38 5.33
N ALA A 133 4.02 14.63 4.70
CA ALA A 133 4.34 13.94 3.44
C ALA A 133 4.59 14.92 2.29
N SER A 134 3.91 16.07 2.26
CA SER A 134 4.08 17.09 1.23
C SER A 134 5.46 17.77 1.25
N GLU A 135 6.16 17.71 2.38
CA GLU A 135 7.51 18.28 2.54
C GLU A 135 8.61 17.33 2.02
N LYS A 136 8.27 16.06 1.78
CA LYS A 136 9.25 15.07 1.29
C LYS A 136 9.60 15.31 -0.17
N GLN A 137 10.89 15.31 -0.46
CA GLN A 137 11.42 15.47 -1.81
C GLN A 137 11.80 14.11 -2.41
N ARG A 138 11.77 14.04 -3.73
CA ARG A 138 12.30 12.88 -4.46
C ARG A 138 13.82 12.95 -4.50
N GLU A 139 14.44 11.80 -4.35
CA GLU A 139 15.89 11.62 -4.43
C GLU A 139 16.23 10.58 -5.49
N GLU A 140 17.47 10.59 -5.95
CA GLU A 140 17.96 9.57 -6.87
C GLU A 140 18.07 8.23 -6.17
N CYS A 141 17.43 7.20 -6.76
CA CYS A 141 17.39 5.83 -6.26
C CYS A 141 17.88 4.90 -7.38
N PRO A 142 18.64 3.84 -7.06
CA PRO A 142 19.06 2.86 -8.07
C PRO A 142 17.85 2.05 -8.57
N LEU A 143 17.92 1.56 -9.81
CA LEU A 143 16.86 0.71 -10.35
C LEU A 143 16.63 -0.57 -9.54
N SER A 144 17.63 -1.07 -8.83
CA SER A 144 17.50 -2.22 -7.93
C SER A 144 16.50 -2.02 -6.78
N ASP A 145 16.13 -0.79 -6.46
CA ASP A 145 15.08 -0.50 -5.47
C ASP A 145 13.67 -0.58 -6.06
N LEU A 146 13.57 -0.67 -7.40
CA LEU A 146 12.27 -0.67 -8.09
C LEU A 146 11.63 -2.05 -8.05
N TRP A 147 10.33 -2.07 -7.77
CA TRP A 147 9.48 -3.24 -7.84
C TRP A 147 8.42 -3.04 -8.92
N ILE A 148 8.38 -3.95 -9.88
CA ILE A 148 7.37 -3.96 -10.95
C ILE A 148 6.53 -5.22 -10.80
N SER A 149 5.24 -5.04 -10.60
CA SER A 149 4.26 -6.12 -10.60
C SER A 149 3.46 -6.05 -11.90
N VAL A 150 3.38 -7.18 -12.58
CA VAL A 150 2.55 -7.34 -13.76
C VAL A 150 1.36 -8.23 -13.45
N LYS A 151 0.23 -7.90 -14.05
CA LYS A 151 -1.04 -8.61 -13.89
C LYS A 151 -1.82 -8.49 -15.19
N CYS A 152 -2.33 -9.60 -15.70
CA CYS A 152 -3.23 -9.54 -16.84
C CYS A 152 -4.61 -9.02 -16.43
N GLY A 153 -5.32 -8.46 -17.40
CA GLY A 153 -6.74 -8.13 -17.29
C GLY A 153 -7.56 -9.22 -17.99
N GLU A 154 -8.30 -8.84 -19.01
CA GLU A 154 -8.95 -9.80 -19.91
C GLU A 154 -8.01 -10.19 -21.05
N SER A 155 -7.91 -11.50 -21.30
CA SER A 155 -7.06 -12.02 -22.36
C SER A 155 -7.81 -12.05 -23.69
N ASP A 156 -7.16 -11.50 -24.72
CA ASP A 156 -7.62 -11.59 -26.11
C ASP A 156 -6.43 -11.89 -27.05
N THR A 157 -6.67 -11.89 -28.34
CA THR A 157 -5.62 -12.15 -29.34
C THR A 157 -4.48 -11.14 -29.24
N THR A 158 -4.75 -9.88 -28.89
CA THR A 158 -3.73 -8.84 -28.76
C THR A 158 -2.86 -9.05 -27.53
N SER A 159 -3.36 -9.72 -26.49
CA SER A 159 -2.56 -10.08 -25.31
C SER A 159 -1.36 -10.96 -25.70
N GLY A 160 -1.61 -12.01 -26.49
CA GLY A 160 -0.54 -12.94 -26.94
C GLY A 160 0.37 -12.35 -28.01
N LEU A 161 -0.17 -11.52 -28.91
CA LEU A 161 0.59 -10.97 -30.04
C LEU A 161 1.40 -9.72 -29.69
N ALA A 162 0.95 -8.92 -28.74
CA ALA A 162 1.55 -7.61 -28.47
C ALA A 162 1.84 -7.38 -26.97
N SER A 163 0.83 -7.42 -26.09
CA SER A 163 0.99 -6.98 -24.69
C SER A 163 1.97 -7.85 -23.92
N ASN A 164 1.80 -9.18 -23.94
CA ASN A 164 2.66 -10.10 -23.18
C ASN A 164 4.10 -10.12 -23.70
N PRO A 165 4.37 -10.17 -25.03
CA PRO A 165 5.74 -10.05 -25.55
C PRO A 165 6.39 -8.71 -25.18
N THR A 166 5.65 -7.61 -25.22
CA THR A 166 6.19 -6.28 -24.83
C THR A 166 6.56 -6.24 -23.35
N VAL A 167 5.73 -6.82 -22.48
CA VAL A 167 6.04 -6.91 -21.04
C VAL A 167 7.24 -7.83 -20.83
N GLY A 168 7.34 -8.96 -21.54
CA GLY A 168 8.51 -9.85 -21.49
C GLY A 168 9.80 -9.14 -21.85
N ASP A 169 9.82 -8.41 -22.98
CA ASP A 169 10.97 -7.62 -23.42
C ASP A 169 11.36 -6.52 -22.40
N LEU A 170 10.36 -5.88 -21.78
CA LEU A 170 10.62 -4.94 -20.70
C LEU A 170 11.30 -5.61 -19.49
N MET A 171 10.80 -6.77 -19.09
CA MET A 171 11.38 -7.51 -17.96
C MET A 171 12.81 -7.96 -18.23
N GLU A 172 13.08 -8.52 -19.41
CA GLU A 172 14.42 -8.91 -19.84
C GLU A 172 15.41 -7.74 -19.84
N LYS A 173 14.95 -6.55 -20.22
CA LYS A 173 15.77 -5.33 -20.21
C LYS A 173 16.05 -4.78 -18.82
N LEU A 174 15.18 -5.02 -17.85
CA LEU A 174 15.29 -4.48 -16.49
C LEU A 174 15.99 -5.43 -15.52
N GLU A 175 15.93 -6.74 -15.78
CA GLU A 175 16.55 -7.76 -14.93
C GLU A 175 18.04 -7.52 -14.65
N PRO A 176 18.89 -7.16 -15.64
CA PRO A 176 20.33 -6.91 -15.41
C PRO A 176 20.61 -5.73 -14.45
N PHE A 177 19.63 -4.87 -14.19
CA PHE A 177 19.73 -3.75 -13.25
C PHE A 177 19.26 -4.11 -11.84
N GLY A 178 18.92 -5.38 -11.59
CA GLY A 178 18.47 -5.86 -10.29
C GLY A 178 17.05 -5.41 -9.90
N VAL A 179 16.21 -5.02 -10.86
CA VAL A 179 14.81 -4.67 -10.63
C VAL A 179 14.06 -5.90 -10.13
N HIS A 180 13.25 -5.73 -9.08
CA HIS A 180 12.40 -6.81 -8.58
C HIS A 180 11.16 -6.94 -9.46
N LEU A 181 11.06 -8.07 -10.14
CA LEU A 181 9.97 -8.38 -11.06
C LEU A 181 9.05 -9.42 -10.42
N CYS A 182 7.75 -9.19 -10.40
CA CYS A 182 6.78 -10.13 -9.88
C CYS A 182 5.51 -10.15 -10.73
N PHE A 183 4.85 -11.29 -10.75
CA PHE A 183 3.58 -11.50 -11.43
C PHE A 183 2.64 -12.34 -10.56
N GLY A 184 1.35 -12.13 -10.73
CA GLY A 184 0.30 -12.90 -10.06
C GLY A 184 -0.19 -14.08 -10.90
N GLU A 185 -1.17 -14.81 -10.35
CA GLU A 185 -1.88 -15.89 -11.09
C GLU A 185 -1.00 -17.04 -11.54
N THR A 186 -0.10 -17.47 -10.65
CA THR A 186 0.81 -18.59 -10.92
C THR A 186 0.07 -19.91 -11.22
N SER A 187 -1.21 -20.03 -10.85
CA SER A 187 -2.07 -21.16 -11.22
C SER A 187 -2.31 -21.29 -12.74
N GLU A 188 -2.07 -20.21 -13.49
CA GLU A 188 -2.18 -20.22 -14.96
C GLU A 188 -0.92 -20.73 -15.66
N LEU A 189 0.16 -20.97 -14.90
CA LEU A 189 1.42 -21.53 -15.40
C LEU A 189 1.40 -23.07 -15.43
N THR A 190 0.24 -23.66 -15.62
CA THR A 190 0.10 -25.12 -15.73
C THR A 190 0.35 -25.58 -17.16
N GLY A 191 1.21 -26.57 -17.32
CA GLY A 191 1.57 -27.16 -18.61
C GLY A 191 2.71 -28.15 -18.50
#